data_3bc1fe8db4d6ca700b7f4465ffc4f6c7
#
_entry.id   3bc1fe8db4d6ca700b7f4465ffc4f6c7
#
_cell.length_a   1.000
_cell.length_b   1.000
_cell.length_c   1.000
_cell.angle_alpha   90.00
_cell.angle_beta   90.00
_cell.angle_gamma   90.00
#
_symmetry.space_group_name_H-M   'P 1'
#
loop_
_entity.id
_entity.type
_entity.pdbx_description
1 polymer ?
#
loop_
_entity_poly.entity_id
_entity_poly.type
_entity_poly.pdbx_seq_one_letter_code
_entity_poly.pdbx_strand_id
1 'polypeptide(L)'
;MTRVRLCVVLVALALLTACDTGFEGVRLRIAAGFDGGVYHALSAPLADACRARLGMARPEVLQTRGSPDNLNKLVGGEVDIAFSAADVAAERRPGPRRPMALARLYNDYLHLVVRDEDPIEAVADLAGRRVSIGAPESGVAVMARRVLEVAGLTGGLKTRDLGLAASIDAFNAGDIDAFFWSGGLPTDLIEDLSAIRRIRLIDMTDILPNLINRYPVYNAELIPASTYHLAGPAVNTLSVPNYLLTTDAMPADLAMALVETLFEAQPALVRANKAATAIDIHSAIETDPVPLHPGAVRYYREQKI
;
A
#
# COMPACT_ATOMS: atom_id res chain seq x y z
N MET A 1 -2.51 13.67 -64.15
CA MET A 1 -2.38 14.37 -62.82
C MET A 1 -3.45 13.92 -61.78
N THR A 2 -4.60 13.48 -62.16
CA THR A 2 -5.72 13.10 -61.24
C THR A 2 -5.48 11.78 -60.50
N ARG A 3 -4.82 10.78 -61.13
CA ARG A 3 -4.54 9.46 -60.48
C ARG A 3 -3.48 9.53 -59.41
N VAL A 4 -2.46 10.42 -59.53
CA VAL A 4 -1.41 10.60 -58.55
C VAL A 4 -1.97 11.30 -57.31
N ARG A 5 -2.90 12.26 -57.47
CA ARG A 5 -3.53 12.95 -56.33
C ARG A 5 -4.43 12.02 -55.53
N LEU A 6 -5.10 11.05 -56.18
CA LEU A 6 -5.96 10.08 -55.51
C LEU A 6 -5.12 9.07 -54.65
N CYS A 7 -3.95 8.64 -55.16
CA CYS A 7 -3.06 7.75 -54.39
C CYS A 7 -2.45 8.45 -53.19
N VAL A 8 -2.09 9.75 -53.28
CA VAL A 8 -1.55 10.51 -52.15
C VAL A 8 -2.59 10.72 -51.06
N VAL A 9 -3.85 10.97 -51.41
CA VAL A 9 -4.96 11.10 -50.45
C VAL A 9 -5.27 9.77 -49.77
N LEU A 10 -5.24 8.64 -50.50
CA LEU A 10 -5.44 7.30 -49.91
C LEU A 10 -4.31 6.90 -48.94
N VAL A 11 -3.06 7.23 -49.27
CA VAL A 11 -1.90 7.00 -48.37
C VAL A 11 -1.96 7.91 -47.14
N ALA A 12 -2.38 9.17 -47.29
CA ALA A 12 -2.57 10.09 -46.16
C ALA A 12 -3.72 9.65 -45.23
N LEU A 13 -4.83 9.12 -45.79
CA LEU A 13 -5.90 8.54 -44.97
C LEU A 13 -5.47 7.25 -44.26
N ALA A 14 -4.63 6.41 -44.89
CA ALA A 14 -4.10 5.19 -44.25
C ALA A 14 -3.12 5.49 -43.12
N LEU A 15 -2.44 6.64 -43.14
CA LEU A 15 -1.54 7.09 -42.05
C LEU A 15 -2.29 7.71 -40.87
N LEU A 16 -3.56 8.09 -41.04
CA LEU A 16 -4.39 8.64 -39.98
C LEU A 16 -5.07 7.55 -39.12
N THR A 17 -5.07 6.30 -39.56
CA THR A 17 -5.64 5.16 -38.79
C THR A 17 -4.62 4.42 -37.94
N ALA A 18 -3.36 4.86 -37.86
CA ALA A 18 -2.27 4.17 -37.17
C ALA A 18 -2.01 4.66 -35.74
N CYS A 19 -2.95 5.40 -35.12
CA CYS A 19 -2.83 5.85 -33.72
C CYS A 19 -4.04 5.47 -32.89
N ASP A 20 -4.59 4.27 -33.08
CA ASP A 20 -5.52 3.70 -32.10
C ASP A 20 -4.76 2.77 -31.18
N THR A 21 -3.96 3.36 -30.28
CA THR A 21 -3.30 2.68 -29.16
C THR A 21 -4.18 2.68 -27.91
N GLY A 22 -5.47 2.87 -28.10
CA GLY A 22 -6.45 2.86 -27.01
C GLY A 22 -6.66 1.45 -26.47
N PHE A 23 -6.76 1.34 -25.14
CA PHE A 23 -7.15 0.12 -24.44
C PHE A 23 -8.67 0.03 -24.28
N GLU A 24 -9.45 0.50 -25.27
CA GLU A 24 -10.92 0.68 -25.20
C GLU A 24 -11.70 -0.58 -24.81
N GLY A 25 -11.24 -1.75 -25.24
CA GLY A 25 -11.85 -3.04 -24.88
C GLY A 25 -11.40 -3.61 -23.53
N VAL A 26 -10.43 -2.99 -22.89
CA VAL A 26 -9.83 -3.50 -21.63
C VAL A 26 -10.72 -3.14 -20.44
N ARG A 27 -10.98 -4.13 -19.60
CA ARG A 27 -11.66 -3.96 -18.31
C ARG A 27 -10.75 -4.45 -17.21
N LEU A 28 -10.47 -3.60 -16.24
CA LEU A 28 -9.60 -3.90 -15.11
C LEU A 28 -10.37 -3.80 -13.80
N ARG A 29 -9.92 -4.58 -12.81
CA ARG A 29 -10.39 -4.56 -11.43
C ARG A 29 -9.21 -4.28 -10.51
N ILE A 30 -9.40 -3.38 -9.55
CA ILE A 30 -8.38 -2.94 -8.59
C ILE A 30 -8.81 -3.37 -7.20
N ALA A 31 -8.00 -4.16 -6.50
CA ALA A 31 -8.18 -4.45 -5.08
C ALA A 31 -7.63 -3.31 -4.23
N ALA A 32 -8.50 -2.61 -3.50
CA ALA A 32 -8.25 -1.29 -2.91
C ALA A 32 -8.08 -1.26 -1.38
N GLY A 33 -8.24 -2.37 -0.69
CA GLY A 33 -8.28 -2.36 0.78
C GLY A 33 -9.62 -1.86 1.35
N PHE A 34 -9.65 -1.53 2.62
CA PHE A 34 -10.85 -1.09 3.32
C PHE A 34 -11.07 0.43 3.15
N ASP A 35 -12.31 0.85 3.33
CA ASP A 35 -12.71 2.26 3.30
C ASP A 35 -11.97 3.06 4.39
N GLY A 36 -11.48 4.27 4.02
CA GLY A 36 -10.64 5.10 4.89
C GLY A 36 -9.16 4.72 4.92
N GLY A 37 -8.75 3.62 4.25
CA GLY A 37 -7.33 3.28 4.07
C GLY A 37 -6.68 3.99 2.89
N VAL A 38 -5.33 4.11 2.91
CA VAL A 38 -4.57 4.77 1.84
C VAL A 38 -4.81 4.10 0.49
N TYR A 39 -4.82 2.77 0.40
CA TYR A 39 -5.10 2.05 -0.85
C TYR A 39 -6.44 2.44 -1.46
N HIS A 40 -7.48 2.52 -0.61
CA HIS A 40 -8.81 2.93 -1.07
C HIS A 40 -8.81 4.37 -1.58
N ALA A 41 -8.18 5.29 -0.84
CA ALA A 41 -8.08 6.69 -1.23
C ALA A 41 -7.35 6.89 -2.57
N LEU A 42 -6.30 6.09 -2.85
CA LEU A 42 -5.53 6.18 -4.09
C LEU A 42 -6.21 5.46 -5.28
N SER A 43 -7.07 4.48 -5.02
CA SER A 43 -7.66 3.65 -6.07
C SER A 43 -8.61 4.39 -6.99
N ALA A 44 -9.47 5.26 -6.45
CA ALA A 44 -10.45 6.00 -7.24
C ALA A 44 -9.78 6.99 -8.23
N PRO A 45 -8.85 7.87 -7.80
CA PRO A 45 -8.15 8.76 -8.73
C PRO A 45 -7.27 8.01 -9.73
N LEU A 46 -6.66 6.87 -9.35
CA LEU A 46 -5.93 6.01 -10.30
C LEU A 46 -6.87 5.44 -11.37
N ALA A 47 -8.04 4.92 -10.97
CA ALA A 47 -9.05 4.40 -11.91
C ALA A 47 -9.56 5.49 -12.86
N ASP A 48 -9.77 6.71 -12.36
CA ASP A 48 -10.17 7.85 -13.19
C ASP A 48 -9.07 8.26 -14.19
N ALA A 49 -7.81 8.24 -13.76
CA ALA A 49 -6.67 8.49 -14.64
C ALA A 49 -6.53 7.43 -15.74
N CYS A 50 -6.70 6.14 -15.39
CA CYS A 50 -6.70 5.06 -16.38
C CYS A 50 -7.78 5.28 -17.46
N ARG A 51 -9.00 5.62 -17.07
CA ARG A 51 -10.06 5.93 -18.03
C ARG A 51 -9.71 7.12 -18.92
N ALA A 52 -9.23 8.20 -18.31
CA ALA A 52 -9.01 9.46 -19.02
C ALA A 52 -7.84 9.39 -20.01
N ARG A 53 -6.79 8.64 -19.68
CA ARG A 53 -5.54 8.59 -20.47
C ARG A 53 -5.46 7.42 -21.42
N LEU A 54 -5.99 6.27 -21.02
CA LEU A 54 -5.86 5.02 -21.79
C LEU A 54 -7.09 4.71 -22.64
N GLY A 55 -8.16 5.53 -22.57
CA GLY A 55 -9.39 5.32 -23.29
C GLY A 55 -10.17 4.06 -22.89
N MET A 56 -9.71 3.36 -21.82
CA MET A 56 -10.37 2.15 -21.34
C MET A 56 -11.61 2.43 -20.50
N ALA A 57 -12.44 1.42 -20.28
CA ALA A 57 -13.48 1.50 -19.25
C ALA A 57 -12.83 1.82 -17.91
N ARG A 58 -13.46 2.69 -17.10
CA ARG A 58 -12.96 2.99 -15.76
C ARG A 58 -12.77 1.70 -14.99
N PRO A 59 -11.58 1.40 -14.46
CA PRO A 59 -11.34 0.22 -13.63
C PRO A 59 -12.33 0.15 -12.46
N GLU A 60 -12.84 -1.05 -12.22
CA GLU A 60 -13.68 -1.33 -11.04
C GLU A 60 -12.81 -1.36 -9.79
N VAL A 61 -13.19 -0.60 -8.77
CA VAL A 61 -12.50 -0.56 -7.48
C VAL A 61 -13.23 -1.44 -6.50
N LEU A 62 -12.58 -2.51 -6.04
CA LEU A 62 -13.13 -3.46 -5.09
C LEU A 62 -12.60 -3.18 -3.68
N GLN A 63 -13.51 -3.00 -2.75
CA GLN A 63 -13.18 -2.95 -1.33
C GLN A 63 -12.74 -4.34 -0.85
N THR A 64 -11.69 -4.38 -0.02
CA THR A 64 -11.10 -5.61 0.49
C THR A 64 -10.63 -5.43 1.95
N ARG A 65 -10.08 -6.47 2.54
CA ARG A 65 -9.57 -6.44 3.91
C ARG A 65 -8.11 -5.97 4.03
N GLY A 66 -7.43 -5.71 2.91
CA GLY A 66 -6.03 -5.26 2.86
C GLY A 66 -5.11 -6.22 2.13
N SER A 67 -3.81 -6.09 2.34
CA SER A 67 -2.77 -6.75 1.55
C SER A 67 -2.93 -8.27 1.36
N PRO A 68 -3.22 -9.07 2.39
CA PRO A 68 -3.42 -10.51 2.21
C PRO A 68 -4.62 -10.86 1.31
N ASP A 69 -5.75 -10.18 1.48
CA ASP A 69 -6.95 -10.39 0.66
C ASP A 69 -6.72 -9.90 -0.77
N ASN A 70 -6.08 -8.73 -0.93
CA ASN A 70 -5.68 -8.18 -2.23
C ASN A 70 -4.82 -9.16 -3.02
N LEU A 71 -3.79 -9.71 -2.36
CA LEU A 71 -2.85 -10.62 -3.02
C LEU A 71 -3.52 -11.95 -3.38
N ASN A 72 -4.40 -12.49 -2.52
CA ASN A 72 -5.17 -13.70 -2.82
C ASN A 72 -6.04 -13.50 -4.08
N LYS A 73 -6.75 -12.37 -4.15
CA LYS A 73 -7.59 -12.03 -5.31
C LYS A 73 -6.76 -11.82 -6.58
N LEU A 74 -5.58 -11.20 -6.46
CA LEU A 74 -4.68 -10.99 -7.60
C LEU A 74 -4.17 -12.33 -8.15
N VAL A 75 -3.64 -13.19 -7.29
CA VAL A 75 -3.10 -14.50 -7.68
C VAL A 75 -4.22 -15.42 -8.21
N GLY A 76 -5.42 -15.33 -7.64
CA GLY A 76 -6.62 -16.04 -8.08
C GLY A 76 -7.19 -15.53 -9.40
N GLY A 77 -6.80 -14.32 -9.84
CA GLY A 77 -7.32 -13.68 -11.05
C GLY A 77 -8.70 -13.04 -10.89
N GLU A 78 -9.11 -12.78 -9.66
CA GLU A 78 -10.33 -12.03 -9.36
C GLU A 78 -10.13 -10.53 -9.59
N VAL A 79 -8.89 -10.03 -9.50
CA VAL A 79 -8.49 -8.66 -9.81
C VAL A 79 -7.25 -8.67 -10.71
N ASP A 80 -7.00 -7.54 -11.35
CA ASP A 80 -5.92 -7.36 -12.32
C ASP A 80 -4.79 -6.49 -11.75
N ILE A 81 -5.14 -5.62 -10.79
CA ILE A 81 -4.24 -4.71 -10.08
C ILE A 81 -4.54 -4.81 -8.59
N ALA A 82 -3.50 -4.76 -7.76
CA ALA A 82 -3.65 -4.81 -6.31
C ALA A 82 -2.61 -3.92 -5.61
N PHE A 83 -3.01 -3.28 -4.53
CA PHE A 83 -2.09 -2.69 -3.57
C PHE A 83 -1.68 -3.76 -2.55
N SER A 84 -0.41 -3.81 -2.19
CA SER A 84 0.05 -4.74 -1.15
C SER A 84 1.30 -4.22 -0.46
N ALA A 85 1.39 -4.43 0.86
CA ALA A 85 2.63 -4.29 1.59
C ALA A 85 3.64 -5.34 1.10
N ALA A 86 4.92 -4.97 1.07
CA ALA A 86 6.00 -5.77 0.54
C ALA A 86 6.18 -7.10 1.28
N ASP A 87 5.98 -7.12 2.58
CA ASP A 87 6.09 -8.30 3.42
C ASP A 87 5.05 -9.38 3.10
N VAL A 88 3.83 -8.95 2.74
CA VAL A 88 2.77 -9.85 2.26
C VAL A 88 3.02 -10.27 0.82
N ALA A 89 3.45 -9.32 -0.03
CA ALA A 89 3.75 -9.58 -1.44
C ALA A 89 4.93 -10.55 -1.63
N ALA A 90 5.89 -10.55 -0.70
CA ALA A 90 7.04 -11.46 -0.68
C ALA A 90 6.66 -12.91 -0.32
N GLU A 91 5.53 -13.14 0.34
CA GLU A 91 5.10 -14.48 0.70
C GLU A 91 4.67 -15.26 -0.54
N ARG A 92 5.22 -16.48 -0.67
CA ARG A 92 4.79 -17.38 -1.74
C ARG A 92 3.36 -17.84 -1.50
N ARG A 93 2.46 -17.53 -2.44
CA ARG A 93 1.06 -17.96 -2.40
C ARG A 93 0.76 -18.96 -3.51
N PRO A 94 -0.03 -20.00 -3.23
CA PRO A 94 -0.50 -20.90 -4.27
C PRO A 94 -1.50 -20.16 -5.16
N GLY A 95 -1.37 -20.34 -6.47
CA GLY A 95 -2.28 -19.76 -7.45
C GLY A 95 -1.72 -19.88 -8.87
N PRO A 96 -2.59 -19.64 -9.88
CA PRO A 96 -2.22 -19.79 -11.28
C PRO A 96 -1.35 -18.65 -11.82
N ARG A 97 -1.25 -17.53 -11.08
CA ARG A 97 -0.58 -16.30 -11.53
C ARG A 97 0.50 -15.90 -10.52
N ARG A 98 1.59 -15.35 -11.01
CA ARG A 98 2.69 -14.86 -10.20
C ARG A 98 2.60 -13.33 -10.05
N PRO A 99 2.62 -12.80 -8.81
CA PRO A 99 2.66 -11.36 -8.58
C PRO A 99 3.92 -10.73 -9.18
N MET A 100 3.76 -9.58 -9.79
CA MET A 100 4.83 -8.74 -10.32
C MET A 100 4.55 -7.27 -9.96
N ALA A 101 5.58 -6.52 -9.64
CA ALA A 101 5.42 -5.13 -9.26
C ALA A 101 5.35 -4.20 -10.48
N LEU A 102 4.47 -3.24 -10.40
CA LEU A 102 4.44 -2.08 -11.31
C LEU A 102 5.30 -0.95 -10.74
N ALA A 103 5.17 -0.69 -9.44
CA ALA A 103 5.91 0.35 -8.72
C ALA A 103 5.90 0.12 -7.21
N ARG A 104 6.97 0.58 -6.51
CA ARG A 104 6.88 0.94 -5.10
C ARG A 104 6.19 2.29 -4.98
N LEU A 105 5.36 2.47 -3.96
CA LEU A 105 4.52 3.66 -3.80
C LEU A 105 4.98 4.52 -2.62
N TYR A 106 4.83 4.02 -1.41
CA TYR A 106 5.11 4.70 -0.15
C TYR A 106 5.41 3.67 0.94
N ASN A 107 5.80 4.12 2.12
CA ASN A 107 5.98 3.24 3.27
C ASN A 107 4.80 3.36 4.24
N ASP A 108 4.33 2.23 4.75
CA ASP A 108 3.56 2.19 5.98
C ASP A 108 4.51 2.16 7.18
N TYR A 109 4.12 2.84 8.24
CA TYR A 109 4.80 2.87 9.52
C TYR A 109 3.97 2.16 10.55
N LEU A 110 4.60 1.29 11.35
CA LEU A 110 3.90 0.59 12.41
C LEU A 110 3.78 1.50 13.65
N HIS A 111 2.55 1.67 14.12
CA HIS A 111 2.24 2.37 15.35
C HIS A 111 1.84 1.35 16.40
N LEU A 112 2.36 1.49 17.61
CA LEU A 112 1.84 0.85 18.81
C LEU A 112 1.38 1.96 19.74
N VAL A 113 0.06 2.15 19.79
CA VAL A 113 -0.58 3.27 20.49
C VAL A 113 -1.02 2.83 21.88
N VAL A 114 -0.69 3.63 22.88
CA VAL A 114 -1.08 3.47 24.29
C VAL A 114 -1.55 4.80 24.87
N ARG A 115 -2.25 4.79 26.03
CA ARG A 115 -2.54 6.02 26.77
C ARG A 115 -1.26 6.55 27.40
N ASP A 116 -1.15 7.87 27.50
CA ASP A 116 0.03 8.52 28.08
C ASP A 116 0.26 8.12 29.56
N GLU A 117 -0.83 7.90 30.28
CA GLU A 117 -0.82 7.49 31.69
C GLU A 117 -0.56 6.00 31.94
N ASP A 118 -0.66 5.12 30.91
CA ASP A 118 -0.50 3.69 31.09
C ASP A 118 0.99 3.32 31.30
N PRO A 119 1.29 2.35 32.19
CA PRO A 119 2.66 1.90 32.46
C PRO A 119 3.13 0.89 31.40
N ILE A 120 3.02 1.27 30.10
CA ILE A 120 3.47 0.47 28.96
C ILE A 120 4.54 1.31 28.26
N GLU A 121 5.81 0.99 28.45
CA GLU A 121 6.95 1.74 27.91
C GLU A 121 7.66 1.00 26.77
N ALA A 122 7.50 -0.32 26.70
CA ALA A 122 8.10 -1.18 25.69
C ALA A 122 7.10 -2.24 25.19
N VAL A 123 7.43 -2.90 24.08
CA VAL A 123 6.60 -4.00 23.53
C VAL A 123 6.45 -5.13 24.56
N ALA A 124 7.46 -5.39 25.39
CA ALA A 124 7.42 -6.43 26.41
C ALA A 124 6.34 -6.19 27.48
N ASP A 125 5.98 -4.92 27.76
CA ASP A 125 4.97 -4.55 28.75
C ASP A 125 3.53 -4.87 28.31
N LEU A 126 3.35 -5.31 27.06
CA LEU A 126 2.08 -5.80 26.57
C LEU A 126 1.66 -7.14 27.21
N ALA A 127 2.57 -7.85 27.89
CA ALA A 127 2.24 -9.12 28.55
C ALA A 127 1.00 -9.00 29.46
N GLY A 128 -0.01 -9.84 29.22
CA GLY A 128 -1.29 -9.84 29.94
C GLY A 128 -2.26 -8.72 29.58
N ARG A 129 -1.87 -7.78 28.73
CA ARG A 129 -2.70 -6.64 28.28
C ARG A 129 -3.72 -7.06 27.22
N ARG A 130 -4.75 -6.23 27.06
CA ARG A 130 -5.75 -6.34 26.00
C ARG A 130 -5.28 -5.49 24.82
N VAL A 131 -4.97 -6.14 23.69
CA VAL A 131 -4.32 -5.47 22.58
C VAL A 131 -5.06 -5.74 21.28
N SER A 132 -5.43 -4.68 20.53
CA SER A 132 -5.91 -4.85 19.17
C SER A 132 -4.70 -5.03 18.23
N ILE A 133 -4.74 -6.10 17.44
CA ILE A 133 -3.67 -6.46 16.49
C ILE A 133 -4.05 -6.23 15.03
N GLY A 134 -5.08 -5.44 14.78
CA GLY A 134 -5.60 -5.19 13.42
C GLY A 134 -6.74 -6.13 13.04
N ALA A 135 -7.47 -5.77 11.98
CA ALA A 135 -8.55 -6.60 11.45
C ALA A 135 -8.02 -7.95 10.93
N PRO A 136 -8.85 -9.01 10.93
CA PRO A 136 -8.47 -10.29 10.32
C PRO A 136 -8.04 -10.09 8.85
N GLU A 137 -6.97 -10.78 8.45
CA GLU A 137 -6.42 -10.74 7.08
C GLU A 137 -5.98 -9.33 6.62
N SER A 138 -5.64 -8.45 7.56
CA SER A 138 -5.01 -7.16 7.27
C SER A 138 -3.48 -7.20 7.35
N GLY A 139 -2.80 -6.27 6.67
CA GLY A 139 -1.35 -6.08 6.81
C GLY A 139 -0.94 -5.75 8.25
N VAL A 140 -1.76 -4.97 8.96
CA VAL A 140 -1.54 -4.67 10.39
C VAL A 140 -1.45 -5.95 11.21
N ALA A 141 -2.38 -6.90 11.01
CA ALA A 141 -2.38 -8.17 11.73
C ALA A 141 -1.14 -9.02 11.43
N VAL A 142 -0.60 -8.96 10.22
CA VAL A 142 0.66 -9.63 9.86
C VAL A 142 1.81 -9.02 10.65
N MET A 143 1.98 -7.69 10.58
CA MET A 143 3.08 -7.00 11.26
C MET A 143 2.99 -7.14 12.78
N ALA A 144 1.82 -6.94 13.38
CA ALA A 144 1.60 -7.06 14.82
C ALA A 144 1.99 -8.46 15.33
N ARG A 145 1.56 -9.53 14.65
CA ARG A 145 1.93 -10.91 15.02
C ARG A 145 3.42 -11.15 14.96
N ARG A 146 4.14 -10.64 13.94
CA ARG A 146 5.60 -10.75 13.82
C ARG A 146 6.32 -10.00 14.94
N VAL A 147 5.86 -8.80 15.28
CA VAL A 147 6.39 -8.05 16.43
C VAL A 147 6.21 -8.84 17.72
N LEU A 148 5.00 -9.35 17.99
CA LEU A 148 4.71 -10.13 19.19
C LEU A 148 5.47 -11.45 19.22
N GLU A 149 5.70 -12.10 18.07
CA GLU A 149 6.51 -13.31 17.98
C GLU A 149 7.97 -13.04 18.34
N VAL A 150 8.57 -11.99 17.79
CA VAL A 150 9.96 -11.63 18.08
C VAL A 150 10.13 -11.15 19.53
N ALA A 151 9.11 -10.49 20.10
CA ALA A 151 9.08 -10.11 21.50
C ALA A 151 8.78 -11.29 22.47
N GLY A 152 8.52 -12.50 21.96
CA GLY A 152 8.22 -13.67 22.82
C GLY A 152 6.84 -13.64 23.46
N LEU A 153 5.88 -12.89 22.89
CA LEU A 153 4.56 -12.64 23.48
C LEU A 153 3.41 -13.44 22.84
N THR A 154 3.71 -14.48 22.07
CA THR A 154 2.70 -15.25 21.30
C THR A 154 1.61 -15.96 22.11
N GLY A 155 1.77 -16.09 23.41
CA GLY A 155 0.80 -16.80 24.29
C GLY A 155 0.34 -16.00 25.51
N GLY A 156 0.78 -14.75 25.67
CA GLY A 156 0.57 -13.98 26.90
C GLY A 156 -0.39 -12.80 26.80
N LEU A 157 -1.02 -12.56 25.63
CA LEU A 157 -1.90 -11.42 25.41
C LEU A 157 -3.36 -11.79 25.29
N LYS A 158 -4.24 -10.84 25.61
CA LYS A 158 -5.67 -10.90 25.27
C LYS A 158 -5.88 -10.12 23.96
N THR A 159 -5.67 -10.78 22.83
CA THR A 159 -5.77 -10.13 21.52
C THR A 159 -7.21 -9.86 21.10
N ARG A 160 -7.40 -8.75 20.37
CA ARG A 160 -8.62 -8.40 19.65
C ARG A 160 -8.27 -8.15 18.18
N ASP A 161 -9.10 -8.65 17.28
CA ASP A 161 -8.92 -8.49 15.83
C ASP A 161 -9.85 -7.36 15.33
N LEU A 162 -9.44 -6.10 15.55
CA LEU A 162 -10.25 -4.91 15.24
C LEU A 162 -9.58 -4.05 14.16
N GLY A 163 -10.36 -3.48 13.24
CA GLY A 163 -9.89 -2.41 12.35
C GLY A 163 -9.63 -1.12 13.13
N LEU A 164 -8.97 -0.11 12.48
CA LEU A 164 -8.50 1.10 13.18
C LEU A 164 -9.63 1.84 13.93
N ALA A 165 -10.74 2.15 13.26
CA ALA A 165 -11.85 2.87 13.89
C ALA A 165 -12.40 2.11 15.11
N ALA A 166 -12.68 0.81 14.96
CA ALA A 166 -13.15 -0.04 16.07
C ALA A 166 -12.09 -0.19 17.19
N SER A 167 -10.79 -0.16 16.84
CA SER A 167 -9.71 -0.14 17.84
C SER A 167 -9.72 1.15 18.63
N ILE A 168 -9.92 2.29 17.98
CA ILE A 168 -10.02 3.61 18.63
C ILE A 168 -11.24 3.67 19.55
N ASP A 169 -12.39 3.16 19.11
CA ASP A 169 -13.61 3.11 19.92
C ASP A 169 -13.40 2.24 21.18
N ALA A 170 -12.86 1.03 21.02
CA ALA A 170 -12.55 0.13 22.12
C ALA A 170 -11.48 0.70 23.07
N PHE A 171 -10.48 1.42 22.53
CA PHE A 171 -9.46 2.11 23.28
C PHE A 171 -10.04 3.26 24.11
N ASN A 172 -10.92 4.06 23.54
CA ASN A 172 -11.62 5.14 24.22
C ASN A 172 -12.58 4.63 25.31
N ALA A 173 -13.25 3.50 25.07
CA ALA A 173 -14.11 2.82 26.06
C ALA A 173 -13.32 2.14 27.19
N GLY A 174 -11.99 1.99 27.06
CA GLY A 174 -11.18 1.24 28.01
C GLY A 174 -11.27 -0.28 27.89
N ASP A 175 -11.81 -0.79 26.76
CA ASP A 175 -11.95 -2.23 26.48
C ASP A 175 -10.62 -2.86 26.04
N ILE A 176 -9.68 -2.06 25.51
CA ILE A 176 -8.31 -2.43 25.18
C ILE A 176 -7.32 -1.45 25.80
N ASP A 177 -6.09 -1.92 26.02
CA ASP A 177 -5.02 -1.16 26.65
C ASP A 177 -4.08 -0.57 25.59
N ALA A 178 -3.94 -1.24 24.45
CA ALA A 178 -3.11 -0.81 23.33
C ALA A 178 -3.69 -1.27 21.99
N PHE A 179 -3.26 -0.66 20.91
CA PHE A 179 -3.56 -1.16 19.57
C PHE A 179 -2.39 -0.94 18.60
N PHE A 180 -2.24 -1.89 17.69
CA PHE A 180 -1.37 -1.76 16.54
C PHE A 180 -2.09 -1.12 15.36
N TRP A 181 -1.36 -0.30 14.62
CA TRP A 181 -1.77 0.24 13.34
C TRP A 181 -0.57 0.31 12.40
N SER A 182 -0.80 0.07 11.11
CA SER A 182 0.19 0.27 10.04
C SER A 182 -0.42 1.11 8.93
N GLY A 183 0.22 2.22 8.62
CA GLY A 183 -0.25 3.15 7.60
C GLY A 183 0.76 4.26 7.32
N GLY A 184 0.44 5.08 6.32
CA GLY A 184 1.23 6.27 5.99
C GLY A 184 1.19 7.34 7.08
N LEU A 185 2.14 8.27 7.06
CA LEU A 185 2.24 9.39 7.98
C LEU A 185 1.76 10.69 7.33
N PRO A 186 0.94 11.50 8.02
CA PRO A 186 0.15 11.13 9.19
C PRO A 186 -1.01 10.19 8.83
N THR A 187 -1.55 9.45 9.81
CA THR A 187 -2.84 8.75 9.71
C THR A 187 -3.91 9.62 10.37
N ASP A 188 -4.89 10.09 9.60
CA ASP A 188 -5.89 11.07 10.03
C ASP A 188 -6.62 10.66 11.32
N LEU A 189 -7.06 9.41 11.43
CA LEU A 189 -7.76 8.92 12.64
C LEU A 189 -6.86 8.88 13.89
N ILE A 190 -5.56 8.72 13.75
CA ILE A 190 -4.62 8.81 14.87
C ILE A 190 -4.34 10.26 15.21
N GLU A 191 -4.28 11.14 14.22
CA GLU A 191 -4.17 12.58 14.41
C GLU A 191 -5.38 13.10 15.20
N ASP A 192 -6.60 12.76 14.76
CA ASP A 192 -7.85 13.09 15.46
C ASP A 192 -7.86 12.57 16.90
N LEU A 193 -7.47 11.30 17.10
CA LEU A 193 -7.37 10.73 18.45
C LEU A 193 -6.38 11.51 19.33
N SER A 194 -5.22 11.85 18.80
CA SER A 194 -4.18 12.58 19.53
C SER A 194 -4.58 14.02 19.90
N ALA A 195 -5.50 14.62 19.12
CA ALA A 195 -6.03 15.95 19.41
C ALA A 195 -7.01 15.96 20.59
N ILE A 196 -7.71 14.87 20.86
CA ILE A 196 -8.75 14.78 21.90
C ILE A 196 -8.32 13.95 23.12
N ARG A 197 -7.27 13.16 23.02
CA ARG A 197 -6.77 12.27 24.08
C ARG A 197 -5.24 12.26 24.11
N ARG A 198 -4.68 12.30 25.31
CA ARG A 198 -3.24 12.10 25.48
C ARG A 198 -2.88 10.65 25.20
N ILE A 199 -2.10 10.43 24.14
CA ILE A 199 -1.59 9.14 23.75
C ILE A 199 -0.07 9.20 23.58
N ARG A 200 0.58 8.03 23.62
CA ARG A 200 1.99 7.82 23.26
C ARG A 200 2.08 6.74 22.19
N LEU A 201 3.12 6.83 21.38
CA LEU A 201 3.61 5.71 20.57
C LEU A 201 4.75 5.03 21.32
N ILE A 202 4.78 3.71 21.27
CA ILE A 202 5.86 2.92 21.90
C ILE A 202 7.04 2.83 20.95
N ASP A 203 8.21 3.19 21.43
CA ASP A 203 9.49 3.01 20.76
C ASP A 203 9.83 1.52 20.65
N MET A 204 10.32 1.09 19.50
CA MET A 204 10.59 -0.32 19.20
C MET A 204 12.09 -0.61 19.04
N THR A 205 12.97 0.32 19.44
CA THR A 205 14.43 0.21 19.25
C THR A 205 14.99 -1.12 19.75
N ASP A 206 14.48 -1.65 20.84
CA ASP A 206 14.94 -2.89 21.49
C ASP A 206 14.69 -4.15 20.65
N ILE A 207 13.63 -4.15 19.83
CA ILE A 207 13.24 -5.33 19.03
C ILE A 207 13.57 -5.19 17.54
N LEU A 208 13.80 -3.96 17.04
CA LEU A 208 14.05 -3.69 15.62
C LEU A 208 15.17 -4.53 15.01
N PRO A 209 16.35 -4.72 15.64
CA PRO A 209 17.42 -5.52 15.06
C PRO A 209 17.01 -6.98 14.81
N ASN A 210 16.27 -7.58 15.75
CA ASN A 210 15.81 -8.96 15.62
C ASN A 210 14.70 -9.09 14.58
N LEU A 211 13.80 -8.11 14.49
CA LEU A 211 12.74 -8.06 13.49
C LEU A 211 13.30 -7.96 12.07
N ILE A 212 14.23 -7.02 11.83
CA ILE A 212 14.83 -6.81 10.51
C ILE A 212 15.70 -8.00 10.10
N ASN A 213 16.45 -8.58 11.03
CA ASN A 213 17.23 -9.78 10.74
C ASN A 213 16.33 -10.97 10.34
N ARG A 214 15.17 -11.13 10.97
CA ARG A 214 14.22 -12.20 10.67
C ARG A 214 13.36 -11.93 9.45
N TYR A 215 13.03 -10.66 9.21
CA TYR A 215 12.18 -10.19 8.12
C TYR A 215 12.84 -9.02 7.40
N PRO A 216 13.80 -9.28 6.48
CA PRO A 216 14.63 -8.25 5.83
C PRO A 216 13.86 -7.25 4.95
N VAL A 217 12.57 -7.50 4.73
CA VAL A 217 11.67 -6.59 4.00
C VAL A 217 11.28 -5.35 4.81
N TYR A 218 11.47 -5.40 6.14
CA TYR A 218 11.22 -4.28 7.02
C TYR A 218 12.43 -3.36 7.14
N ASN A 219 12.16 -2.07 7.35
CA ASN A 219 13.19 -1.09 7.64
C ASN A 219 12.97 -0.47 9.03
N ALA A 220 14.06 -0.08 9.68
CA ALA A 220 13.99 0.78 10.86
C ALA A 220 13.76 2.21 10.40
N GLU A 221 12.75 2.86 10.95
CA GLU A 221 12.33 4.21 10.59
C GLU A 221 11.92 4.99 11.82
N LEU A 222 11.76 6.31 11.66
CA LEU A 222 11.42 7.22 12.72
C LEU A 222 10.07 7.87 12.44
N ILE A 223 9.14 7.83 13.42
CA ILE A 223 7.96 8.69 13.40
C ILE A 223 8.36 10.00 14.08
N PRO A 224 8.44 11.14 13.36
CA PRO A 224 8.79 12.42 13.93
C PRO A 224 7.83 12.85 15.05
N ALA A 225 8.32 13.49 16.09
CA ALA A 225 7.49 14.01 17.17
C ALA A 225 6.40 15.02 16.67
N SER A 226 6.67 15.69 15.57
CA SER A 226 5.72 16.65 14.94
C SER A 226 4.61 16.00 14.12
N THR A 227 4.61 14.68 13.93
CA THR A 227 3.63 13.98 13.08
C THR A 227 2.23 14.04 13.68
N TYR A 228 2.13 13.91 15.01
CA TYR A 228 0.89 13.91 15.76
C TYR A 228 0.98 14.89 16.95
N HIS A 229 -0.12 15.16 17.63
CA HIS A 229 -0.15 15.98 18.85
C HIS A 229 0.36 15.21 20.09
N LEU A 230 1.55 14.62 19.97
CA LEU A 230 2.16 13.83 21.03
C LEU A 230 3.10 14.67 21.89
N ALA A 231 3.06 14.46 23.20
CA ALA A 231 4.04 14.99 24.14
C ALA A 231 5.18 13.96 24.26
N GLY A 232 6.24 14.08 23.50
CA GLY A 232 7.36 13.15 23.59
C GLY A 232 8.36 13.29 22.45
N PRO A 233 9.46 12.51 22.48
CA PRO A 233 10.44 12.48 21.39
C PRO A 233 9.87 11.77 20.15
N ALA A 234 10.65 11.84 19.07
CA ALA A 234 10.44 10.98 17.92
C ALA A 234 10.58 9.49 18.32
N VAL A 235 9.85 8.59 17.64
CA VAL A 235 9.72 7.19 18.01
C VAL A 235 10.29 6.30 16.90
N ASN A 236 11.23 5.42 17.24
CA ASN A 236 11.73 4.40 16.32
C ASN A 236 10.68 3.30 16.13
N THR A 237 10.47 2.93 14.89
CA THR A 237 9.49 1.93 14.51
C THR A 237 9.92 1.14 13.30
N LEU A 238 9.08 0.19 12.89
CA LEU A 238 9.17 -0.51 11.61
C LEU A 238 8.49 0.27 10.50
N SER A 239 9.07 0.26 9.32
CA SER A 239 8.34 0.55 8.10
C SER A 239 8.35 -0.62 7.12
N VAL A 240 7.34 -0.65 6.26
CA VAL A 240 7.21 -1.59 5.16
C VAL A 240 6.82 -0.87 3.88
N PRO A 241 7.53 -1.10 2.76
CA PRO A 241 7.13 -0.56 1.47
C PRO A 241 5.76 -1.09 1.02
N ASN A 242 5.01 -0.26 0.32
CA ASN A 242 3.78 -0.64 -0.36
C ASN A 242 3.96 -0.62 -1.87
N TYR A 243 3.45 -1.63 -2.55
CA TYR A 243 3.58 -1.82 -3.98
C TYR A 243 2.24 -1.73 -4.69
N LEU A 244 2.26 -1.23 -5.92
CA LEU A 244 1.22 -1.50 -6.91
C LEU A 244 1.64 -2.75 -7.67
N LEU A 245 0.80 -3.78 -7.60
CA LEU A 245 1.06 -5.11 -8.16
C LEU A 245 0.12 -5.43 -9.31
N THR A 246 0.60 -6.25 -10.20
CA THR A 246 -0.14 -7.00 -11.20
C THR A 246 0.36 -8.44 -11.23
N THR A 247 0.13 -9.18 -12.30
CA THR A 247 0.65 -10.54 -12.48
C THR A 247 1.40 -10.68 -13.80
N ASP A 248 2.17 -11.76 -13.93
CA ASP A 248 2.87 -12.17 -15.15
C ASP A 248 1.93 -12.39 -16.36
N ALA A 249 0.63 -12.47 -16.14
CA ALA A 249 -0.37 -12.58 -17.19
C ALA A 249 -0.76 -11.24 -17.84
N MET A 250 -0.39 -10.08 -17.24
CA MET A 250 -0.70 -8.78 -17.82
C MET A 250 0.14 -8.51 -19.07
N PRO A 251 -0.45 -8.01 -20.17
CA PRO A 251 0.31 -7.59 -21.33
C PRO A 251 1.32 -6.49 -21.02
N ALA A 252 2.55 -6.60 -21.55
CA ALA A 252 3.62 -5.65 -21.24
C ALA A 252 3.29 -4.20 -21.64
N ASP A 253 2.59 -4.01 -22.75
CA ASP A 253 2.19 -2.66 -23.18
C ASP A 253 1.18 -2.03 -22.22
N LEU A 254 0.23 -2.82 -21.70
CA LEU A 254 -0.74 -2.35 -20.72
C LEU A 254 -0.05 -2.04 -19.38
N ALA A 255 0.85 -2.92 -18.93
CA ALA A 255 1.60 -2.67 -17.70
C ALA A 255 2.47 -1.41 -17.77
N MET A 256 3.13 -1.17 -18.92
CA MET A 256 3.87 0.07 -19.18
C MET A 256 2.96 1.30 -19.10
N ALA A 257 1.82 1.27 -19.79
CA ALA A 257 0.86 2.38 -19.81
C ALA A 257 0.27 2.66 -18.40
N LEU A 258 0.08 1.62 -17.58
CA LEU A 258 -0.37 1.78 -16.20
C LEU A 258 0.67 2.45 -15.31
N VAL A 259 1.95 2.12 -15.48
CA VAL A 259 3.06 2.78 -14.74
C VAL A 259 3.16 4.25 -15.14
N GLU A 260 3.13 4.56 -16.43
CA GLU A 260 3.09 5.94 -16.92
C GLU A 260 1.90 6.71 -16.33
N THR A 261 0.70 6.10 -16.38
CA THR A 261 -0.53 6.70 -15.83
C THR A 261 -0.41 6.95 -14.32
N LEU A 262 0.23 6.06 -13.55
CA LEU A 262 0.45 6.22 -12.12
C LEU A 262 1.23 7.52 -11.82
N PHE A 263 2.37 7.74 -12.51
CA PHE A 263 3.21 8.93 -12.27
C PHE A 263 2.54 10.22 -12.72
N GLU A 264 1.85 10.20 -13.84
CA GLU A 264 1.12 11.37 -14.33
C GLU A 264 -0.12 11.70 -13.47
N ALA A 265 -0.72 10.70 -12.84
CA ALA A 265 -1.80 10.88 -11.88
C ALA A 265 -1.33 11.34 -10.50
N GLN A 266 -0.02 11.34 -10.21
CA GLN A 266 0.52 11.66 -8.88
C GLN A 266 -0.07 12.92 -8.24
N PRO A 267 -0.26 14.06 -8.93
CA PRO A 267 -0.91 15.22 -8.32
C PRO A 267 -2.36 14.97 -7.85
N ALA A 268 -3.10 14.09 -8.55
CA ALA A 268 -4.46 13.71 -8.14
C ALA A 268 -4.44 12.73 -6.95
N LEU A 269 -3.46 11.81 -6.94
CA LEU A 269 -3.23 10.87 -5.84
C LEU A 269 -2.86 11.63 -4.55
N VAL A 270 -1.97 12.63 -4.63
CA VAL A 270 -1.57 13.47 -3.49
C VAL A 270 -2.75 14.25 -2.91
N ARG A 271 -3.66 14.76 -3.77
CA ARG A 271 -4.89 15.43 -3.28
C ARG A 271 -5.82 14.47 -2.55
N ALA A 272 -5.84 13.20 -2.94
CA ALA A 272 -6.66 12.17 -2.29
C ALA A 272 -6.04 11.67 -0.98
N ASN A 273 -4.70 11.52 -0.94
CA ASN A 273 -4.00 11.14 0.28
C ASN A 273 -2.52 11.58 0.21
N LYS A 274 -2.05 12.23 1.29
CA LYS A 274 -0.68 12.77 1.38
C LYS A 274 0.41 11.71 1.28
N ALA A 275 0.14 10.45 1.61
CA ALA A 275 1.12 9.36 1.44
C ALA A 275 1.63 9.24 0.00
N ALA A 276 0.82 9.64 -1.00
CA ALA A 276 1.22 9.66 -2.39
C ALA A 276 2.35 10.67 -2.73
N THR A 277 2.71 11.59 -1.82
CA THR A 277 3.90 12.45 -1.98
C THR A 277 5.19 11.63 -2.07
N ALA A 278 5.21 10.44 -1.48
CA ALA A 278 6.36 9.53 -1.50
C ALA A 278 6.48 8.72 -2.80
N ILE A 279 5.49 8.80 -3.71
CA ILE A 279 5.56 8.14 -5.02
C ILE A 279 6.59 8.90 -5.87
N ASP A 280 7.75 8.30 -6.02
CA ASP A 280 8.88 8.87 -6.75
C ASP A 280 9.45 7.85 -7.73
N ILE A 281 9.77 8.31 -8.94
CA ILE A 281 10.16 7.43 -10.04
C ILE A 281 11.48 6.68 -9.77
N HIS A 282 12.40 7.27 -9.01
CA HIS A 282 13.71 6.66 -8.72
C HIS A 282 13.58 5.55 -7.66
N SER A 283 12.73 5.75 -6.66
CA SER A 283 12.47 4.74 -5.63
C SER A 283 11.44 3.69 -6.07
N ALA A 284 10.64 3.97 -7.10
CA ALA A 284 9.59 3.07 -7.57
C ALA A 284 10.09 1.73 -8.11
N ILE A 285 11.37 1.66 -8.51
CA ILE A 285 12.02 0.41 -8.95
C ILE A 285 12.46 -0.50 -7.81
N GLU A 286 12.50 -0.01 -6.57
CA GLU A 286 12.94 -0.76 -5.39
C GLU A 286 11.83 -1.70 -4.89
N THR A 287 11.59 -2.77 -5.62
CA THR A 287 10.48 -3.70 -5.34
C THR A 287 10.92 -5.08 -4.87
N ASP A 288 12.23 -5.27 -4.60
CA ASP A 288 12.74 -6.55 -4.10
C ASP A 288 12.00 -6.97 -2.81
N PRO A 289 11.65 -8.26 -2.65
CA PRO A 289 11.93 -9.40 -3.52
C PRO A 289 10.87 -9.64 -4.63
N VAL A 290 9.90 -8.77 -4.83
CA VAL A 290 8.90 -8.90 -5.88
C VAL A 290 9.47 -8.35 -7.20
N PRO A 291 9.61 -9.17 -8.26
CA PRO A 291 10.20 -8.70 -9.50
C PRO A 291 9.30 -7.66 -10.19
N LEU A 292 9.93 -6.66 -10.81
CA LEU A 292 9.23 -5.73 -11.68
C LEU A 292 8.64 -6.45 -12.89
N HIS A 293 7.43 -6.03 -13.29
CA HIS A 293 6.79 -6.50 -14.50
C HIS A 293 7.60 -6.04 -15.74
N PRO A 294 7.74 -6.87 -16.83
CA PRO A 294 8.50 -6.48 -18.02
C PRO A 294 8.07 -5.14 -18.62
N GLY A 295 6.78 -4.82 -18.61
CA GLY A 295 6.28 -3.51 -19.05
C GLY A 295 6.73 -2.36 -18.15
N ALA A 296 6.79 -2.58 -16.83
CA ALA A 296 7.34 -1.59 -15.89
C ALA A 296 8.84 -1.37 -16.12
N VAL A 297 9.60 -2.47 -16.29
CA VAL A 297 11.03 -2.38 -16.62
C VAL A 297 11.27 -1.58 -17.89
N ARG A 298 10.41 -1.77 -18.93
CA ARG A 298 10.51 -1.00 -20.18
C ARG A 298 10.30 0.49 -19.93
N TYR A 299 9.25 0.86 -19.19
CA TYR A 299 8.97 2.25 -18.82
C TYR A 299 10.15 2.90 -18.13
N TYR A 300 10.67 2.30 -17.04
CA TYR A 300 11.77 2.87 -16.27
C TYR A 300 13.04 3.02 -17.11
N ARG A 301 13.38 2.07 -17.98
CA ARG A 301 14.51 2.20 -18.92
C ARG A 301 14.34 3.34 -19.91
N GLU A 302 13.15 3.59 -20.42
CA GLU A 302 12.85 4.72 -21.29
C GLU A 302 13.01 6.07 -20.59
N GLN A 303 12.70 6.09 -19.27
CA GLN A 303 12.95 7.26 -18.42
C GLN A 303 14.41 7.38 -17.96
N LYS A 304 15.30 6.44 -18.33
CA LYS A 304 16.73 6.39 -17.94
C LYS A 304 16.94 6.21 -16.43
N ILE A 305 16.06 5.43 -15.81
CA ILE A 305 16.10 5.02 -14.40
C ILE A 305 16.70 3.60 -14.31
#